data_8b41aa649cc7fce08d2d0ee70a155324
#
_entry.id   8b41aa649cc7fce08d2d0ee70a155324
#
_cell.length_a   1.000
_cell.length_b   1.000
_cell.length_c   1.000
_cell.angle_alpha   90.00
_cell.angle_beta   90.00
_cell.angle_gamma   90.00
#
_symmetry.space_group_name_H-M   'P 1'
#
loop_
_entity.id
_entity.type
_entity.pdbx_description
1 polymer ?
#
loop_
_entity_poly.entity_id
_entity_poly.type
_entity_poly.pdbx_seq_one_letter_code
_entity_poly.pdbx_strand_id
1 'polypeptide(L)'
;MRTLRYCATSVYDPGSNDRSTETRVQYESIRMILAGDIGGTNTRLALFDDQLKMIGKPQKSPTGNGSGLEEQIHRLLKRHRQAPDKACLAVAGPVIENTANATNIGRRFIARDVARDTGLSSLVLINDLVANASGIELLSANETVTLLKGERHDGTAAVVSPGTGLGEATLVWDGHTRRAIASEGGHTRYSPDNARQRALCDYLQKQYSSVIVEHVISGRGIENVYAFFLSTGDAPTPAVSRAIAKAKPGQRAAIISRAAIEKSCAVCVDVMNLFVTSLGVECANMAVKVFASGGIFVGGGIPPKILPLLKTSLFKRSFLNHPTPAIVEFLKRVPMKVILNDDTALEGAALYGSRFDA
;
A
#
# COMPACT_ATOMS: atom_id res chain seq x y z
N MET A 1 4.76 26.40 -16.46
CA MET A 1 5.27 26.13 -17.81
C MET A 1 4.36 25.09 -18.42
N ARG A 2 3.74 25.37 -19.58
CA ARG A 2 2.87 24.42 -20.29
C ARG A 2 3.75 23.34 -20.91
N THR A 3 3.54 22.07 -20.54
CA THR A 3 4.10 20.96 -21.30
C THR A 3 3.17 20.72 -22.49
N LEU A 4 3.43 21.38 -23.58
CA LEU A 4 2.70 21.22 -24.85
C LEU A 4 3.48 20.21 -25.69
N ARG A 5 2.85 19.13 -26.11
CA ARG A 5 3.40 18.28 -27.17
C ARG A 5 2.97 18.87 -28.49
N TYR A 6 3.95 19.09 -29.39
CA TYR A 6 3.71 19.49 -30.76
C TYR A 6 3.41 18.24 -31.59
N CYS A 7 2.20 18.16 -32.15
CA CYS A 7 1.92 17.29 -33.29
C CYS A 7 1.48 18.22 -34.45
N ALA A 8 2.33 18.41 -35.43
CA ALA A 8 2.01 19.16 -36.63
C ALA A 8 1.48 18.18 -37.69
N THR A 9 0.17 18.20 -37.95
CA THR A 9 -0.41 17.53 -39.11
C THR A 9 -0.70 18.59 -40.17
N SER A 10 0.01 18.56 -41.30
CA SER A 10 -0.33 19.36 -42.46
C SER A 10 -1.46 18.69 -43.24
N VAL A 11 -2.63 19.32 -43.31
CA VAL A 11 -3.71 18.90 -44.22
C VAL A 11 -3.51 19.68 -45.53
N TYR A 12 -3.18 18.98 -46.61
CA TYR A 12 -3.10 19.52 -47.95
C TYR A 12 -4.49 19.56 -48.58
N ASP A 13 -5.02 20.73 -48.86
CA ASP A 13 -6.24 20.94 -49.68
C ASP A 13 -5.85 21.26 -51.12
N PRO A 14 -6.09 20.40 -52.08
CA PRO A 14 -5.68 20.63 -53.48
C PRO A 14 -6.55 21.64 -54.25
N GLY A 15 -7.52 22.32 -53.62
CA GLY A 15 -8.47 23.24 -54.26
C GLY A 15 -8.32 24.71 -53.92
N SER A 16 -7.43 25.14 -53.01
CA SER A 16 -7.29 26.53 -52.62
C SER A 16 -6.05 27.19 -53.24
N ASN A 17 -6.26 28.32 -53.95
CA ASN A 17 -5.19 29.14 -54.52
C ASN A 17 -4.58 30.16 -53.53
N ASP A 18 -4.87 29.97 -52.22
CA ASP A 18 -4.34 30.85 -51.18
C ASP A 18 -3.14 30.19 -50.47
N ARG A 19 -1.97 30.84 -50.61
CA ARG A 19 -0.69 30.38 -50.04
C ARG A 19 -0.52 30.70 -48.54
N SER A 20 -1.59 31.05 -47.83
CA SER A 20 -1.54 31.19 -46.39
C SER A 20 -1.84 29.82 -45.74
N THR A 21 -0.80 29.02 -45.48
CA THR A 21 -0.90 27.83 -44.61
C THR A 21 -1.14 28.33 -43.20
N GLU A 22 -2.43 28.42 -42.79
CA GLU A 22 -2.78 28.52 -41.40
C GLU A 22 -2.43 27.19 -40.70
N THR A 23 -1.31 27.17 -40.00
CA THR A 23 -0.96 26.07 -39.11
C THR A 23 -1.96 26.10 -37.95
N ARG A 24 -3.09 25.41 -38.07
CA ARG A 24 -3.97 25.16 -36.93
C ARG A 24 -3.22 24.28 -35.93
N VAL A 25 -2.68 24.92 -34.91
CA VAL A 25 -2.16 24.19 -33.74
C VAL A 25 -3.37 23.62 -33.00
N GLN A 26 -3.68 22.36 -33.25
CA GLN A 26 -4.59 21.60 -32.38
C GLN A 26 -3.87 21.36 -31.03
N TYR A 27 -4.30 22.08 -30.00
CA TYR A 27 -3.90 21.79 -28.65
C TYR A 27 -4.67 20.55 -28.21
N GLU A 28 -4.05 19.38 -28.28
CA GLU A 28 -4.57 18.23 -27.55
C GLU A 28 -4.57 18.58 -26.07
N SER A 29 -5.74 18.62 -25.46
CA SER A 29 -5.85 18.79 -24.03
C SER A 29 -5.24 17.56 -23.37
N ILE A 30 -4.16 17.76 -22.59
CA ILE A 30 -3.58 16.67 -21.79
C ILE A 30 -4.70 16.17 -20.89
N ARG A 31 -5.09 14.91 -21.07
CA ARG A 31 -6.05 14.26 -20.17
C ARG A 31 -5.39 14.16 -18.80
N MET A 32 -6.05 14.70 -17.79
CA MET A 32 -5.54 14.68 -16.43
C MET A 32 -6.36 13.74 -15.55
N ILE A 33 -5.66 13.09 -14.63
CA ILE A 33 -6.26 12.20 -13.63
C ILE A 33 -5.94 12.77 -12.25
N LEU A 34 -6.97 13.00 -11.43
CA LEU A 34 -6.81 13.26 -10.01
C LEU A 34 -6.70 11.94 -9.28
N ALA A 35 -5.59 11.69 -8.61
CA ALA A 35 -5.43 10.56 -7.71
C ALA A 35 -5.38 11.03 -6.26
N GLY A 36 -5.98 10.23 -5.36
CA GLY A 36 -5.96 10.50 -3.93
C GLY A 36 -5.70 9.23 -3.12
N ASP A 37 -4.97 9.39 -2.01
CA ASP A 37 -4.74 8.38 -0.98
C ASP A 37 -5.20 8.96 0.36
N ILE A 38 -6.34 8.49 0.87
CA ILE A 38 -7.03 9.01 2.05
C ILE A 38 -6.83 8.01 3.19
N GLY A 39 -5.72 8.19 3.89
CA GLY A 39 -5.42 7.39 5.09
C GLY A 39 -6.05 7.97 6.36
N GLY A 40 -5.96 7.23 7.46
CA GLY A 40 -6.50 7.66 8.76
C GLY A 40 -5.85 8.92 9.34
N THR A 41 -4.61 9.21 8.99
CA THR A 41 -3.83 10.35 9.53
C THR A 41 -3.60 11.44 8.50
N ASN A 42 -3.29 11.06 7.26
CA ASN A 42 -2.97 12.00 6.19
C ASN A 42 -3.76 11.65 4.92
N THR A 43 -4.13 12.68 4.19
CA THR A 43 -4.65 12.63 2.82
C THR A 43 -3.56 13.13 1.88
N ARG A 44 -3.30 12.40 0.81
CA ARG A 44 -2.39 12.79 -0.28
C ARG A 44 -3.19 12.88 -1.57
N LEU A 45 -3.03 13.98 -2.30
CA LEU A 45 -3.68 14.24 -3.59
C LEU A 45 -2.64 14.65 -4.61
N ALA A 46 -2.71 14.12 -5.82
CA ALA A 46 -1.85 14.51 -6.94
C ALA A 46 -2.59 14.45 -8.27
N LEU A 47 -2.07 15.18 -9.25
CA LEU A 47 -2.51 15.11 -10.63
C LEU A 47 -1.50 14.30 -11.44
N PHE A 48 -2.01 13.53 -12.38
CA PHE A 48 -1.22 12.73 -13.30
C PHE A 48 -1.62 13.05 -14.75
N ASP A 49 -0.68 12.95 -15.67
CA ASP A 49 -0.96 13.04 -17.10
C ASP A 49 -1.45 11.68 -17.66
N ASP A 50 -1.76 11.65 -18.94
CA ASP A 50 -2.21 10.46 -19.68
C ASP A 50 -1.17 9.32 -19.73
N GLN A 51 0.09 9.62 -19.42
CA GLN A 51 1.19 8.67 -19.31
C GLN A 51 1.45 8.22 -17.86
N LEU A 52 0.52 8.56 -16.94
CA LEU A 52 0.64 8.28 -15.51
C LEU A 52 1.87 8.90 -14.85
N LYS A 53 2.36 10.01 -15.40
CA LYS A 53 3.43 10.80 -14.78
C LYS A 53 2.82 11.85 -13.87
N MET A 54 3.29 11.89 -12.63
CA MET A 54 2.82 12.87 -11.64
C MET A 54 3.15 14.31 -12.08
N ILE A 55 2.16 15.19 -12.06
CA ILE A 55 2.27 16.61 -12.39
C ILE A 55 2.58 17.39 -11.10
N GLY A 56 3.83 17.75 -10.92
CA GLY A 56 4.31 18.47 -9.75
C GLY A 56 4.59 17.56 -8.57
N LYS A 57 4.24 18.01 -7.34
CA LYS A 57 4.40 17.24 -6.09
C LYS A 57 3.06 16.94 -5.48
N PRO A 58 2.90 15.81 -4.78
CA PRO A 58 1.66 15.49 -4.10
C PRO A 58 1.37 16.50 -3.00
N GLN A 59 0.11 16.92 -2.90
CA GLN A 59 -0.38 17.73 -1.78
C GLN A 59 -0.66 16.79 -0.60
N LYS A 60 0.04 16.99 0.50
CA LYS A 60 -0.17 16.25 1.74
C LYS A 60 -0.88 17.14 2.77
N SER A 61 -1.94 16.62 3.38
CA SER A 61 -2.73 17.31 4.40
C SER A 61 -3.16 16.33 5.50
N PRO A 62 -3.31 16.75 6.75
CA PRO A 62 -3.94 15.91 7.78
C PRO A 62 -5.37 15.57 7.41
N THR A 63 -5.79 14.32 7.59
CA THR A 63 -7.15 13.86 7.22
C THR A 63 -8.24 14.42 8.14
N GLY A 64 -7.96 14.69 9.40
CA GLY A 64 -8.93 15.09 10.44
C GLY A 64 -8.97 16.57 10.80
N ASN A 65 -8.12 17.43 10.25
CA ASN A 65 -7.96 18.82 10.70
C ASN A 65 -8.79 19.82 9.89
N GLY A 66 -10.11 19.89 10.14
CA GLY A 66 -10.95 21.05 9.78
C GLY A 66 -11.27 21.26 8.30
N SER A 67 -10.36 21.01 7.36
CA SER A 67 -10.66 21.09 5.93
C SER A 67 -11.16 19.75 5.41
N GLY A 68 -12.39 19.74 4.85
CA GLY A 68 -12.96 18.59 4.21
C GLY A 68 -12.14 18.10 3.01
N LEU A 69 -12.38 16.86 2.55
CA LEU A 69 -11.76 16.32 1.36
C LEU A 69 -12.01 17.21 0.13
N GLU A 70 -13.22 17.70 0.01
CA GLU A 70 -13.68 18.59 -1.07
C GLU A 70 -12.86 19.90 -1.09
N GLU A 71 -12.62 20.49 0.06
CA GLU A 71 -11.79 21.70 0.18
C GLU A 71 -10.33 21.41 -0.21
N GLN A 72 -9.81 20.24 0.17
CA GLN A 72 -8.45 19.83 -0.18
C GLN A 72 -8.31 19.63 -1.70
N ILE A 73 -9.32 19.03 -2.35
CA ILE A 73 -9.39 18.87 -3.80
C ILE A 73 -9.46 20.24 -4.47
N HIS A 74 -10.37 21.12 -4.04
CA HIS A 74 -10.48 22.49 -4.60
C HIS A 74 -9.13 23.26 -4.47
N ARG A 75 -8.43 23.13 -3.35
CA ARG A 75 -7.11 23.77 -3.15
C ARG A 75 -6.06 23.27 -4.13
N LEU A 76 -6.08 21.97 -4.46
CA LEU A 76 -5.22 21.40 -5.47
C LEU A 76 -5.59 21.93 -6.86
N LEU A 77 -6.88 21.87 -7.23
CA LEU A 77 -7.37 22.24 -8.56
C LEU A 77 -7.21 23.74 -8.86
N LYS A 78 -7.35 24.63 -7.85
CA LYS A 78 -7.11 26.08 -8.03
C LYS A 78 -5.71 26.43 -8.56
N ARG A 79 -4.73 25.54 -8.39
CA ARG A 79 -3.36 25.73 -8.89
C ARG A 79 -3.20 25.34 -10.36
N HIS A 80 -4.22 24.69 -10.92
CA HIS A 80 -4.22 24.17 -12.30
C HIS A 80 -5.35 24.82 -13.09
N ARG A 81 -5.07 25.15 -14.37
CA ARG A 81 -6.05 25.85 -15.24
C ARG A 81 -7.10 24.91 -15.86
N GLN A 82 -6.86 23.63 -15.83
CA GLN A 82 -7.69 22.60 -16.43
C GLN A 82 -8.17 21.64 -15.33
N ALA A 83 -9.44 21.29 -15.36
CA ALA A 83 -9.99 20.26 -14.49
C ALA A 83 -9.54 18.86 -14.96
N PRO A 84 -9.34 17.91 -14.06
CA PRO A 84 -9.07 16.52 -14.43
C PRO A 84 -10.31 15.88 -15.05
N ASP A 85 -10.07 15.02 -16.06
CA ASP A 85 -11.14 14.29 -16.76
C ASP A 85 -11.71 13.16 -15.89
N LYS A 86 -10.85 12.54 -15.08
CA LYS A 86 -11.16 11.41 -14.20
C LYS A 86 -10.56 11.64 -12.82
N ALA A 87 -11.19 11.07 -11.81
CA ALA A 87 -10.65 11.04 -10.45
C ALA A 87 -10.77 9.64 -9.86
N CYS A 88 -9.72 9.22 -9.14
CA CYS A 88 -9.73 7.99 -8.36
C CYS A 88 -9.18 8.28 -6.96
N LEU A 89 -9.98 8.01 -5.93
CA LEU A 89 -9.61 8.22 -4.55
C LEU A 89 -9.56 6.88 -3.81
N ALA A 90 -8.37 6.53 -3.35
CA ALA A 90 -8.13 5.39 -2.49
C ALA A 90 -8.49 5.77 -1.05
N VAL A 91 -9.29 4.97 -0.37
CA VAL A 91 -9.77 5.22 0.99
C VAL A 91 -9.44 4.03 1.87
N ALA A 92 -8.88 4.31 3.06
CA ALA A 92 -8.63 3.27 4.06
C ALA A 92 -9.95 2.75 4.65
N GLY A 93 -10.37 1.56 4.22
CA GLY A 93 -11.60 0.88 4.61
C GLY A 93 -12.34 0.26 3.43
N PRO A 94 -13.40 -0.50 3.71
CA PRO A 94 -14.17 -1.17 2.67
C PRO A 94 -14.91 -0.16 1.78
N VAL A 95 -14.90 -0.44 0.48
CA VAL A 95 -15.62 0.32 -0.55
C VAL A 95 -16.64 -0.60 -1.21
N ILE A 96 -17.91 -0.23 -1.14
CA ILE A 96 -19.05 -0.97 -1.72
C ILE A 96 -19.88 0.02 -2.52
N GLU A 97 -20.22 -0.31 -3.76
CA GLU A 97 -21.05 0.53 -4.64
C GLU A 97 -20.59 2.00 -4.69
N ASN A 98 -19.28 2.19 -4.88
CA ASN A 98 -18.66 3.52 -4.94
C ASN A 98 -18.89 4.39 -3.68
N THR A 99 -19.09 3.72 -2.54
CA THR A 99 -19.22 4.31 -1.21
C THR A 99 -18.17 3.74 -0.29
N ALA A 100 -17.38 4.60 0.34
CA ALA A 100 -16.34 4.23 1.30
C ALA A 100 -16.75 4.58 2.73
N ASN A 101 -16.62 3.65 3.66
CA ASN A 101 -16.78 3.88 5.08
C ASN A 101 -15.40 3.90 5.76
N ALA A 102 -14.85 5.08 5.93
CA ALA A 102 -13.57 5.30 6.59
C ALA A 102 -13.77 5.32 8.12
N THR A 103 -13.91 4.15 8.72
CA THR A 103 -14.23 3.97 10.15
C THR A 103 -13.17 4.61 11.07
N ASN A 104 -11.91 4.58 10.65
CA ASN A 104 -10.79 5.15 11.40
C ASN A 104 -10.88 6.68 11.59
N ILE A 105 -11.66 7.36 10.75
CA ILE A 105 -11.89 8.82 10.81
C ILE A 105 -13.36 9.17 10.99
N GLY A 106 -14.24 8.17 11.15
CA GLY A 106 -15.68 8.37 11.35
C GLY A 106 -16.38 9.07 10.18
N ARG A 107 -15.89 8.91 8.94
CA ARG A 107 -16.45 9.56 7.74
C ARG A 107 -16.91 8.56 6.71
N ARG A 108 -18.00 8.90 6.03
CA ARG A 108 -18.51 8.20 4.86
C ARG A 108 -18.31 9.08 3.64
N PHE A 109 -17.76 8.51 2.58
CA PHE A 109 -17.58 9.14 1.29
C PHE A 109 -18.47 8.45 0.25
N ILE A 110 -19.24 9.22 -0.49
CA ILE A 110 -20.06 8.76 -1.62
C ILE A 110 -19.49 9.44 -2.86
N ALA A 111 -19.04 8.67 -3.84
CA ALA A 111 -18.32 9.20 -5.00
C ALA A 111 -19.08 10.32 -5.73
N ARG A 112 -20.38 10.10 -6.00
CA ARG A 112 -21.23 11.09 -6.68
C ARG A 112 -21.33 12.42 -5.92
N ASP A 113 -21.35 12.37 -4.58
CA ASP A 113 -21.48 13.59 -3.77
C ASP A 113 -20.16 14.36 -3.78
N VAL A 114 -19.01 13.65 -3.60
CA VAL A 114 -17.69 14.26 -3.75
C VAL A 114 -17.47 14.84 -5.15
N ALA A 115 -17.88 14.12 -6.20
CA ALA A 115 -17.80 14.60 -7.58
C ALA A 115 -18.61 15.88 -7.79
N ARG A 116 -19.90 15.88 -7.36
CA ARG A 116 -20.77 17.05 -7.43
C ARG A 116 -20.17 18.26 -6.70
N ASP A 117 -19.73 18.05 -5.47
CA ASP A 117 -19.26 19.13 -4.59
C ASP A 117 -17.88 19.68 -5.02
N THR A 118 -17.13 18.92 -5.81
CA THR A 118 -15.82 19.34 -6.35
C THR A 118 -15.84 19.74 -7.82
N GLY A 119 -16.96 19.54 -8.52
CA GLY A 119 -17.11 19.82 -9.96
C GLY A 119 -16.37 18.82 -10.85
N LEU A 120 -16.06 17.62 -10.34
CA LEU A 120 -15.43 16.55 -11.12
C LEU A 120 -16.49 15.81 -11.94
N SER A 121 -16.17 15.51 -13.21
CA SER A 121 -17.11 14.82 -14.12
C SER A 121 -17.22 13.32 -13.84
N SER A 122 -16.12 12.69 -13.41
CA SER A 122 -16.06 11.26 -13.12
C SER A 122 -15.16 11.01 -11.90
N LEU A 123 -15.68 10.27 -10.90
CA LEU A 123 -14.94 9.91 -9.70
C LEU A 123 -15.27 8.47 -9.27
N VAL A 124 -14.21 7.71 -9.02
CA VAL A 124 -14.30 6.37 -8.45
C VAL A 124 -13.61 6.32 -7.08
N LEU A 125 -14.22 5.63 -6.13
CA LEU A 125 -13.61 5.28 -4.85
C LEU A 125 -13.11 3.84 -4.90
N ILE A 126 -11.90 3.62 -4.39
CA ILE A 126 -11.33 2.28 -4.24
C ILE A 126 -10.76 2.11 -2.83
N ASN A 127 -10.59 0.88 -2.42
CA ASN A 127 -9.87 0.58 -1.19
C ASN A 127 -8.37 0.92 -1.34
N ASP A 128 -7.72 1.36 -0.26
CA ASP A 128 -6.30 1.77 -0.25
C ASP A 128 -5.34 0.63 -0.65
N LEU A 129 -5.68 -0.62 -0.31
CA LEU A 129 -4.90 -1.79 -0.72
C LEU A 129 -5.08 -2.13 -2.21
N VAL A 130 -6.26 -1.86 -2.77
CA VAL A 130 -6.47 -1.97 -4.23
C VAL A 130 -5.57 -0.97 -4.96
N ALA A 131 -5.50 0.25 -4.46
CA ALA A 131 -4.61 1.26 -5.01
C ALA A 131 -3.14 0.84 -4.89
N ASN A 132 -2.71 0.42 -3.70
CA ASN A 132 -1.34 -0.05 -3.47
C ASN A 132 -0.98 -1.23 -4.40
N ALA A 133 -1.87 -2.21 -4.53
CA ALA A 133 -1.68 -3.34 -5.43
C ALA A 133 -1.60 -2.91 -6.90
N SER A 134 -2.49 -2.01 -7.34
CA SER A 134 -2.47 -1.49 -8.71
C SER A 134 -1.15 -0.78 -9.04
N GLY A 135 -0.59 -0.03 -8.07
CA GLY A 135 0.67 0.69 -8.24
C GLY A 135 1.90 -0.19 -8.45
N ILE A 136 1.83 -1.49 -8.09
CA ILE A 136 2.94 -2.43 -8.29
C ILE A 136 3.33 -2.54 -9.76
N GLU A 137 2.38 -2.39 -10.68
CA GLU A 137 2.65 -2.46 -12.13
C GLU A 137 3.53 -1.29 -12.63
N LEU A 138 3.57 -0.20 -11.88
CA LEU A 138 4.33 1.01 -12.22
C LEU A 138 5.73 1.04 -11.57
N LEU A 139 6.00 0.12 -10.62
CA LEU A 139 7.25 0.13 -9.87
C LEU A 139 8.46 -0.15 -10.76
N SER A 140 9.41 0.74 -10.71
CA SER A 140 10.75 0.56 -11.30
C SER A 140 11.65 -0.33 -10.41
N ALA A 141 12.77 -0.76 -10.97
CA ALA A 141 13.69 -1.66 -10.26
C ALA A 141 14.30 -1.03 -8.99
N ASN A 142 14.54 0.29 -8.98
CA ASN A 142 15.10 1.03 -7.85
C ASN A 142 14.06 1.33 -6.74
N GLU A 143 12.78 1.12 -7.00
CA GLU A 143 11.70 1.29 -6.02
C GLU A 143 11.36 0.00 -5.29
N THR A 144 12.12 -1.05 -5.53
CA THR A 144 11.93 -2.34 -4.87
C THR A 144 13.25 -2.94 -4.39
N VAL A 145 13.19 -3.74 -3.31
CA VAL A 145 14.31 -4.58 -2.88
C VAL A 145 13.90 -6.04 -2.96
N THR A 146 14.68 -6.84 -3.69
CA THR A 146 14.45 -8.28 -3.80
C THR A 146 14.85 -8.99 -2.50
N LEU A 147 13.91 -9.72 -1.89
CA LEU A 147 14.15 -10.63 -0.77
C LEU A 147 14.38 -12.06 -1.25
N LEU A 148 13.57 -12.51 -2.21
CA LEU A 148 13.72 -13.81 -2.87
C LEU A 148 13.66 -13.59 -4.38
N LYS A 149 14.64 -14.13 -5.10
CA LYS A 149 14.74 -13.95 -6.54
C LYS A 149 13.60 -14.67 -7.26
N GLY A 150 13.30 -15.90 -6.85
CA GLY A 150 12.30 -16.74 -7.50
C GLY A 150 12.50 -16.90 -9.01
N GLU A 151 11.44 -17.24 -9.69
CA GLU A 151 11.34 -17.27 -11.15
C GLU A 151 10.31 -16.23 -11.60
N ARG A 152 10.62 -15.47 -12.63
CA ARG A 152 9.69 -14.45 -13.15
C ARG A 152 8.64 -15.14 -14.02
N HIS A 153 7.39 -15.04 -13.62
CA HIS A 153 6.24 -15.50 -14.38
C HIS A 153 5.19 -14.38 -14.47
N ASP A 154 4.51 -14.33 -15.60
CA ASP A 154 3.25 -13.61 -15.70
C ASP A 154 2.18 -14.47 -14.99
N GLY A 155 1.66 -13.94 -13.89
CA GLY A 155 0.75 -14.67 -13.03
C GLY A 155 0.17 -13.80 -11.95
N THR A 156 -0.75 -14.37 -11.18
CA THR A 156 -1.32 -13.73 -10.01
C THR A 156 -0.21 -13.36 -9.01
N ALA A 157 -0.29 -12.17 -8.46
CA ALA A 157 0.60 -11.68 -7.41
C ALA A 157 -0.22 -11.27 -6.17
N ALA A 158 0.45 -11.08 -5.04
CA ALA A 158 -0.21 -10.59 -3.85
C ALA A 158 0.62 -9.53 -3.12
N VAL A 159 -0.07 -8.68 -2.38
CA VAL A 159 0.51 -7.67 -1.49
C VAL A 159 0.23 -8.05 -0.05
N VAL A 160 1.26 -7.98 0.79
CA VAL A 160 1.16 -8.07 2.25
C VAL A 160 1.78 -6.79 2.82
N SER A 161 0.98 -5.97 3.48
CA SER A 161 1.32 -4.57 3.76
C SER A 161 1.21 -4.21 5.24
N PRO A 162 2.17 -4.63 6.10
CA PRO A 162 2.16 -4.24 7.50
C PRO A 162 2.52 -2.76 7.68
N GLY A 163 1.62 -2.05 8.34
CA GLY A 163 1.70 -0.64 8.70
C GLY A 163 1.13 -0.40 10.10
N THR A 164 0.25 0.59 10.26
CA THR A 164 -0.55 0.76 11.49
C THR A 164 -1.39 -0.49 11.75
N GLY A 165 -2.01 -1.04 10.70
CA GLY A 165 -2.66 -2.35 10.64
C GLY A 165 -1.92 -3.29 9.69
N LEU A 166 -2.64 -4.33 9.23
CA LEU A 166 -2.16 -5.24 8.18
C LEU A 166 -3.15 -5.24 7.02
N GLY A 167 -2.70 -4.74 5.88
CA GLY A 167 -3.48 -4.80 4.65
C GLY A 167 -2.99 -5.92 3.72
N GLU A 168 -3.93 -6.54 3.01
CA GLU A 168 -3.64 -7.55 2.00
C GLU A 168 -4.48 -7.29 0.75
N ALA A 169 -3.91 -7.59 -0.42
CA ALA A 169 -4.61 -7.53 -1.68
C ALA A 169 -4.06 -8.56 -2.67
N THR A 170 -4.88 -8.93 -3.63
CA THR A 170 -4.50 -9.85 -4.71
C THR A 170 -4.51 -9.11 -6.05
N LEU A 171 -3.53 -9.40 -6.89
CA LEU A 171 -3.44 -8.98 -8.29
C LEU A 171 -3.71 -10.19 -9.17
N VAL A 172 -4.96 -10.41 -9.54
CA VAL A 172 -5.36 -11.56 -10.37
C VAL A 172 -4.91 -11.34 -11.81
N TRP A 173 -4.18 -12.32 -12.36
CA TRP A 173 -3.77 -12.35 -13.76
C TRP A 173 -4.89 -12.93 -14.64
N ASP A 174 -5.32 -12.19 -15.65
CA ASP A 174 -6.38 -12.62 -16.59
C ASP A 174 -5.85 -13.13 -17.94
N GLY A 175 -4.53 -13.28 -18.05
CA GLY A 175 -3.85 -13.63 -19.30
C GLY A 175 -3.22 -12.45 -20.03
N HIS A 176 -3.59 -11.22 -19.70
CA HIS A 176 -3.12 -9.99 -20.34
C HIS A 176 -2.69 -8.92 -19.32
N THR A 177 -3.48 -8.72 -18.28
CA THR A 177 -3.25 -7.69 -17.27
C THR A 177 -3.52 -8.22 -15.87
N ARG A 178 -3.06 -7.50 -14.86
CA ARG A 178 -3.40 -7.78 -13.46
C ARG A 178 -4.51 -6.85 -13.00
N ARG A 179 -5.51 -7.43 -12.33
CA ARG A 179 -6.59 -6.70 -11.66
C ARG A 179 -6.44 -6.82 -10.16
N ALA A 180 -6.36 -5.68 -9.49
CA ALA A 180 -6.30 -5.65 -8.05
C ALA A 180 -7.67 -5.93 -7.43
N ILE A 181 -7.70 -6.84 -6.46
CA ILE A 181 -8.88 -7.23 -5.69
C ILE A 181 -8.57 -6.98 -4.22
N ALA A 182 -9.46 -6.26 -3.52
CA ALA A 182 -9.37 -6.04 -2.09
C ALA A 182 -9.49 -7.33 -1.30
N SER A 183 -8.84 -7.37 -0.14
CA SER A 183 -8.97 -8.42 0.86
C SER A 183 -8.93 -7.78 2.25
N GLU A 184 -9.64 -8.39 3.18
CA GLU A 184 -9.53 -8.12 4.62
C GLU A 184 -8.71 -9.23 5.30
N GLY A 185 -7.68 -9.72 4.61
CA GLY A 185 -6.84 -10.84 5.05
C GLY A 185 -6.16 -10.62 6.40
N GLY A 186 -5.77 -9.39 6.73
CA GLY A 186 -5.23 -9.04 8.03
C GLY A 186 -6.20 -9.32 9.21
N HIS A 187 -7.51 -9.40 8.94
CA HIS A 187 -8.54 -9.75 9.92
C HIS A 187 -8.83 -11.25 10.02
N THR A 188 -8.12 -12.09 9.26
CA THR A 188 -8.23 -13.56 9.42
C THR A 188 -7.60 -14.01 10.74
N ARG A 189 -7.95 -15.22 11.18
CA ARG A 189 -7.44 -15.78 12.43
C ARG A 189 -5.94 -16.01 12.36
N TYR A 190 -5.22 -15.61 13.40
CA TYR A 190 -3.81 -15.93 13.55
C TYR A 190 -3.65 -17.42 13.89
N SER A 191 -2.79 -18.11 13.14
CA SER A 191 -2.50 -19.53 13.34
C SER A 191 -1.11 -19.69 13.95
N PRO A 192 -1.01 -20.02 15.26
CA PRO A 192 0.28 -20.21 15.93
C PRO A 192 0.93 -21.54 15.52
N ASP A 193 2.20 -21.47 15.09
CA ASP A 193 2.96 -22.61 14.59
C ASP A 193 3.79 -23.32 15.69
N ASN A 194 4.12 -22.63 16.77
CA ASN A 194 4.97 -23.14 17.84
C ASN A 194 4.46 -22.77 19.24
N ALA A 195 5.09 -23.34 20.29
CA ALA A 195 4.67 -23.14 21.67
C ALA A 195 4.67 -21.66 22.09
N ARG A 196 5.66 -20.87 21.67
CA ARG A 196 5.75 -19.43 21.99
C ARG A 196 4.62 -18.64 21.35
N GLN A 197 4.27 -18.93 20.10
CA GLN A 197 3.15 -18.30 19.42
C GLN A 197 1.80 -18.74 20.02
N ARG A 198 1.66 -19.98 20.49
CA ARG A 198 0.46 -20.41 21.25
C ARG A 198 0.32 -19.62 22.54
N ALA A 199 1.40 -19.49 23.31
CA ALA A 199 1.40 -18.68 24.55
C ALA A 199 1.09 -17.21 24.28
N LEU A 200 1.56 -16.63 23.15
CA LEU A 200 1.16 -15.29 22.71
C LEU A 200 -0.34 -15.22 22.42
N CYS A 201 -0.93 -16.22 21.74
CA CYS A 201 -2.38 -16.26 21.52
C CYS A 201 -3.15 -16.29 22.84
N ASP A 202 -2.76 -17.14 23.79
CA ASP A 202 -3.40 -17.22 25.11
C ASP A 202 -3.30 -15.88 25.87
N TYR A 203 -2.17 -15.18 25.74
CA TYR A 203 -1.99 -13.86 26.31
C TYR A 203 -2.91 -12.82 25.66
N LEU A 204 -2.98 -12.79 24.32
CA LEU A 204 -3.79 -11.83 23.56
C LEU A 204 -5.30 -12.11 23.72
N GLN A 205 -5.73 -13.34 23.91
CA GLN A 205 -7.14 -13.70 24.16
C GLN A 205 -7.68 -13.11 25.46
N LYS A 206 -6.83 -12.69 26.39
CA LYS A 206 -7.26 -11.92 27.57
C LYS A 206 -7.74 -10.51 27.22
N GLN A 207 -7.38 -10.02 26.06
CA GLN A 207 -7.62 -8.64 25.59
C GLN A 207 -8.58 -8.59 24.41
N TYR A 208 -8.53 -9.61 23.55
CA TYR A 208 -9.30 -9.71 22.32
C TYR A 208 -10.18 -10.97 22.34
N SER A 209 -11.43 -10.86 21.93
CA SER A 209 -12.31 -12.03 21.82
C SER A 209 -11.76 -13.09 20.86
N SER A 210 -10.89 -12.68 19.95
CA SER A 210 -10.26 -13.51 18.94
C SER A 210 -8.96 -12.85 18.46
N VAL A 211 -7.91 -13.67 18.33
CA VAL A 211 -6.63 -13.18 17.80
C VAL A 211 -6.63 -13.26 16.28
N ILE A 212 -6.41 -12.12 15.64
CA ILE A 212 -6.28 -11.99 14.20
C ILE A 212 -4.83 -11.71 13.80
N VAL A 213 -4.50 -11.91 12.52
CA VAL A 213 -3.11 -11.76 12.01
C VAL A 213 -2.58 -10.36 12.29
N GLU A 214 -3.39 -9.32 12.12
CA GLU A 214 -3.03 -7.92 12.40
C GLU A 214 -2.59 -7.69 13.86
N HIS A 215 -3.14 -8.44 14.82
CA HIS A 215 -2.74 -8.32 16.24
C HIS A 215 -1.28 -8.72 16.49
N VAL A 216 -0.64 -9.36 15.52
CA VAL A 216 0.77 -9.79 15.56
C VAL A 216 1.61 -9.10 14.49
N ILE A 217 1.06 -8.94 13.26
CA ILE A 217 1.80 -8.44 12.09
C ILE A 217 1.35 -7.01 11.76
N SER A 218 1.60 -6.08 12.67
CA SER A 218 1.35 -4.65 12.48
C SER A 218 2.18 -3.83 13.46
N GLY A 219 2.11 -2.51 13.39
CA GLY A 219 2.72 -1.64 14.42
C GLY A 219 2.15 -1.90 15.80
N ARG A 220 0.83 -2.05 15.93
CA ARG A 220 0.17 -2.48 17.16
C ARG A 220 0.59 -3.91 17.54
N GLY A 221 0.75 -4.78 16.55
CA GLY A 221 1.21 -6.15 16.76
C GLY A 221 2.60 -6.21 17.38
N ILE A 222 3.55 -5.38 16.96
CA ILE A 222 4.87 -5.28 17.59
C ILE A 222 4.74 -4.87 19.06
N GLU A 223 3.86 -3.93 19.39
CA GLU A 223 3.61 -3.51 20.79
C GLU A 223 2.94 -4.63 21.60
N ASN A 224 2.00 -5.38 21.03
CA ASN A 224 1.36 -6.53 21.66
C ASN A 224 2.37 -7.65 21.98
N VAL A 225 3.22 -8.00 21.01
CA VAL A 225 4.29 -9.00 21.17
C VAL A 225 5.28 -8.54 22.25
N TYR A 226 5.65 -7.26 22.24
CA TYR A 226 6.53 -6.71 23.28
C TYR A 226 5.89 -6.83 24.68
N ALA A 227 4.63 -6.46 24.84
CA ALA A 227 3.90 -6.59 26.10
C ALA A 227 3.81 -8.06 26.57
N PHE A 228 3.62 -8.99 25.65
CA PHE A 228 3.67 -10.43 25.95
C PHE A 228 5.02 -10.85 26.55
N PHE A 229 6.14 -10.49 25.90
CA PHE A 229 7.47 -10.83 26.43
C PHE A 229 7.71 -10.24 27.83
N LEU A 230 7.26 -9.00 28.09
CA LEU A 230 7.36 -8.44 29.45
C LEU A 230 6.54 -9.23 30.47
N SER A 231 5.39 -9.76 30.06
CA SER A 231 4.51 -10.58 30.94
C SER A 231 5.11 -11.94 31.30
N THR A 232 6.08 -12.42 30.51
CA THR A 232 6.80 -13.69 30.78
C THR A 232 8.08 -13.51 31.62
N GLY A 233 8.34 -12.28 32.08
CA GLY A 233 9.49 -11.96 32.93
C GLY A 233 10.71 -11.44 32.19
N ASP A 234 10.62 -11.30 30.88
CA ASP A 234 11.69 -10.69 30.09
C ASP A 234 11.79 -9.18 30.40
N ALA A 235 13.01 -8.65 30.50
CA ALA A 235 13.23 -7.24 30.83
C ALA A 235 14.00 -6.51 29.72
N PRO A 236 13.50 -5.36 29.26
CA PRO A 236 14.24 -4.53 28.30
C PRO A 236 15.40 -3.82 28.99
N THR A 237 16.37 -3.33 28.20
CA THR A 237 17.41 -2.46 28.73
C THR A 237 16.80 -1.16 29.29
N PRO A 238 17.40 -0.56 30.36
CA PRO A 238 16.89 0.68 30.95
C PRO A 238 16.73 1.84 29.95
N ALA A 239 17.57 1.90 28.92
CA ALA A 239 17.49 2.92 27.88
C ALA A 239 16.23 2.75 27.02
N VAL A 240 15.95 1.52 26.59
CA VAL A 240 14.75 1.19 25.80
C VAL A 240 13.49 1.39 26.64
N SER A 241 13.47 0.93 27.90
CA SER A 241 12.36 1.13 28.83
C SER A 241 11.98 2.62 28.96
N ARG A 242 12.97 3.49 29.21
CA ARG A 242 12.75 4.93 29.28
C ARG A 242 12.26 5.54 27.98
N ALA A 243 12.80 5.10 26.83
CA ALA A 243 12.38 5.59 25.52
C ALA A 243 10.91 5.23 25.23
N ILE A 244 10.50 3.98 25.51
CA ILE A 244 9.13 3.51 25.31
C ILE A 244 8.14 4.22 26.25
N ALA A 245 8.53 4.45 27.52
CA ALA A 245 7.69 5.17 28.47
C ALA A 245 7.40 6.63 28.06
N LYS A 246 8.33 7.27 27.36
CA LYS A 246 8.18 8.65 26.85
C LYS A 246 7.52 8.71 25.46
N ALA A 247 7.36 7.57 24.78
CA ALA A 247 6.86 7.53 23.42
C ALA A 247 5.35 7.78 23.35
N LYS A 248 4.94 8.56 22.36
CA LYS A 248 3.52 8.74 22.03
C LYS A 248 2.94 7.43 21.44
N PRO A 249 1.61 7.23 21.52
CA PRO A 249 0.96 6.11 20.85
C PRO A 249 1.39 6.01 19.37
N GLY A 250 1.67 4.79 18.90
CA GLY A 250 2.15 4.52 17.54
C GLY A 250 3.66 4.74 17.30
N GLN A 251 4.42 5.23 18.28
CA GLN A 251 5.88 5.42 18.17
C GLN A 251 6.69 4.27 18.79
N ARG A 252 6.08 3.48 19.66
CA ARG A 252 6.77 2.41 20.41
C ARG A 252 7.31 1.32 19.50
N ALA A 253 6.54 0.90 18.50
CA ALA A 253 6.97 -0.08 17.51
C ALA A 253 8.28 0.32 16.81
N ALA A 254 8.45 1.60 16.47
CA ALA A 254 9.66 2.10 15.84
C ALA A 254 10.90 2.06 16.78
N ILE A 255 10.69 2.31 18.09
CA ILE A 255 11.74 2.20 19.11
C ILE A 255 12.17 0.74 19.25
N ILE A 256 11.20 -0.17 19.38
CA ILE A 256 11.44 -1.62 19.50
C ILE A 256 12.20 -2.15 18.28
N SER A 257 11.71 -1.81 17.08
CA SER A 257 12.34 -2.24 15.82
C SER A 257 13.77 -1.74 15.68
N ARG A 258 14.03 -0.48 16.03
CA ARG A 258 15.38 0.11 16.01
C ARG A 258 16.31 -0.61 16.99
N ALA A 259 15.88 -0.79 18.26
CA ALA A 259 16.66 -1.49 19.26
C ALA A 259 16.99 -2.94 18.86
N ALA A 260 16.09 -3.60 18.14
CA ALA A 260 16.32 -4.92 17.59
C ALA A 260 17.37 -4.92 16.45
N ILE A 261 17.30 -3.96 15.53
CA ILE A 261 18.25 -3.81 14.42
C ILE A 261 19.66 -3.53 14.96
N GLU A 262 19.74 -2.63 15.95
CA GLU A 262 20.98 -2.26 16.63
C GLU A 262 21.47 -3.32 17.63
N LYS A 263 20.67 -4.38 17.88
CA LYS A 263 20.92 -5.43 18.88
C LYS A 263 21.19 -4.88 20.28
N SER A 264 20.65 -3.70 20.60
CA SER A 264 20.84 -3.02 21.87
C SER A 264 19.91 -3.50 23.00
N CYS A 265 18.94 -4.39 22.67
CA CYS A 265 17.97 -4.94 23.61
C CYS A 265 17.55 -6.33 23.18
N ALA A 266 17.87 -7.38 23.97
CA ALA A 266 17.56 -8.77 23.65
C ALA A 266 16.07 -9.03 23.48
N VAL A 267 15.22 -8.50 24.38
CA VAL A 267 13.76 -8.60 24.28
C VAL A 267 13.25 -8.00 22.95
N CYS A 268 13.78 -6.85 22.54
CA CYS A 268 13.39 -6.25 21.25
C CYS A 268 13.80 -7.14 20.06
N VAL A 269 14.96 -7.80 20.15
CA VAL A 269 15.38 -8.78 19.11
C VAL A 269 14.39 -9.95 19.04
N ASP A 270 13.99 -10.49 20.19
CA ASP A 270 13.03 -11.61 20.23
C ASP A 270 11.63 -11.21 19.73
N VAL A 271 11.17 -10.00 20.09
CA VAL A 271 9.93 -9.42 19.56
C VAL A 271 9.96 -9.34 18.04
N MET A 272 11.03 -8.77 17.48
CA MET A 272 11.15 -8.62 16.03
C MET A 272 11.42 -9.93 15.30
N ASN A 273 12.05 -10.91 15.95
CA ASN A 273 12.18 -12.26 15.40
C ASN A 273 10.80 -12.94 15.27
N LEU A 274 9.92 -12.79 16.27
CA LEU A 274 8.56 -13.31 16.19
C LEU A 274 7.76 -12.60 15.10
N PHE A 275 7.83 -11.27 15.02
CA PHE A 275 7.20 -10.49 13.96
C PHE A 275 7.65 -10.94 12.57
N VAL A 276 8.96 -11.03 12.33
CA VAL A 276 9.55 -11.43 11.05
C VAL A 276 9.17 -12.86 10.67
N THR A 277 9.15 -13.77 11.65
CA THR A 277 8.71 -15.15 11.43
C THR A 277 7.24 -15.18 11.02
N SER A 278 6.36 -14.50 11.76
CA SER A 278 4.93 -14.45 11.45
C SER A 278 4.66 -13.81 10.09
N LEU A 279 5.36 -12.72 9.74
CA LEU A 279 5.24 -12.08 8.43
C LEU A 279 5.68 -13.03 7.30
N GLY A 280 6.77 -13.80 7.49
CA GLY A 280 7.21 -14.79 6.51
C GLY A 280 6.18 -15.88 6.27
N VAL A 281 5.54 -16.37 7.35
CA VAL A 281 4.44 -17.36 7.27
C VAL A 281 3.23 -16.76 6.55
N GLU A 282 2.83 -15.52 6.86
CA GLU A 282 1.67 -14.91 6.18
C GLU A 282 1.93 -14.64 4.70
N CYS A 283 3.14 -14.23 4.33
CA CYS A 283 3.54 -14.17 2.92
C CYS A 283 3.41 -15.54 2.21
N ALA A 284 3.75 -16.64 2.91
CA ALA A 284 3.59 -18.00 2.38
C ALA A 284 2.10 -18.39 2.27
N ASN A 285 1.31 -18.07 3.29
CA ASN A 285 -0.15 -18.28 3.28
C ASN A 285 -0.79 -17.58 2.08
N MET A 286 -0.48 -16.30 1.85
CA MET A 286 -0.97 -15.57 0.69
C MET A 286 -0.49 -16.18 -0.62
N ALA A 287 0.79 -16.55 -0.72
CA ALA A 287 1.32 -17.19 -1.92
C ALA A 287 0.56 -18.46 -2.29
N VAL A 288 0.22 -19.30 -1.30
CA VAL A 288 -0.51 -20.55 -1.49
C VAL A 288 -1.99 -20.30 -1.78
N LYS A 289 -2.65 -19.41 -1.01
CA LYS A 289 -4.10 -19.13 -1.15
C LYS A 289 -4.48 -18.63 -2.53
N VAL A 290 -3.64 -17.78 -3.15
CA VAL A 290 -3.94 -17.16 -4.44
C VAL A 290 -3.06 -17.70 -5.57
N PHE A 291 -2.23 -18.70 -5.31
CA PHE A 291 -1.24 -19.25 -6.23
C PHE A 291 -0.39 -18.13 -6.88
N ALA A 292 0.29 -17.35 -6.03
CA ALA A 292 0.97 -16.12 -6.42
C ALA A 292 2.26 -16.38 -7.23
N SER A 293 2.15 -17.00 -8.39
CA SER A 293 3.29 -17.26 -9.28
C SER A 293 3.93 -15.98 -9.82
N GLY A 294 3.20 -14.89 -9.87
CA GLY A 294 3.69 -13.55 -10.24
C GLY A 294 4.45 -12.83 -9.13
N GLY A 295 4.44 -13.37 -7.91
CA GLY A 295 5.24 -12.87 -6.78
C GLY A 295 4.46 -12.33 -5.60
N ILE A 296 5.19 -12.13 -4.50
CA ILE A 296 4.73 -11.45 -3.28
C ILE A 296 5.42 -10.10 -3.16
N PHE A 297 4.63 -9.07 -2.92
CA PHE A 297 5.10 -7.72 -2.67
C PHE A 297 4.81 -7.33 -1.22
N VAL A 298 5.87 -7.05 -0.46
CA VAL A 298 5.78 -6.66 0.94
C VAL A 298 5.81 -5.14 0.99
N GLY A 299 4.65 -4.53 1.22
CA GLY A 299 4.44 -3.09 1.23
C GLY A 299 4.27 -2.52 2.65
N GLY A 300 3.75 -1.29 2.72
CA GLY A 300 3.46 -0.60 3.98
C GLY A 300 4.65 0.06 4.64
N GLY A 301 4.38 0.80 5.70
CA GLY A 301 5.37 1.67 6.34
C GLY A 301 6.39 0.97 7.25
N ILE A 302 6.24 -0.32 7.53
CA ILE A 302 7.16 -1.08 8.39
C ILE A 302 8.28 -1.74 7.59
N PRO A 303 8.04 -2.50 6.49
CA PRO A 303 9.05 -3.31 5.81
C PRO A 303 10.29 -2.55 5.36
N PRO A 304 10.22 -1.35 4.77
CA PRO A 304 11.40 -0.58 4.41
C PRO A 304 12.31 -0.26 5.60
N LYS A 305 11.70 -0.01 6.78
CA LYS A 305 12.42 0.36 8.00
C LYS A 305 13.09 -0.81 8.70
N ILE A 306 12.61 -2.03 8.48
CA ILE A 306 13.15 -3.26 9.06
C ILE A 306 13.84 -4.14 8.01
N LEU A 307 14.19 -3.58 6.87
CA LEU A 307 14.82 -4.29 5.76
C LEU A 307 16.05 -5.15 6.18
N PRO A 308 16.93 -4.70 7.11
CA PRO A 308 18.00 -5.54 7.61
C PRO A 308 17.52 -6.86 8.24
N LEU A 309 16.36 -6.86 8.92
CA LEU A 309 15.78 -8.05 9.54
C LEU A 309 15.11 -8.96 8.49
N LEU A 310 14.46 -8.38 7.47
CA LEU A 310 13.84 -9.14 6.38
C LEU A 310 14.85 -9.82 5.47
N LYS A 311 16.08 -9.30 5.37
CA LYS A 311 17.17 -9.92 4.61
C LYS A 311 17.83 -11.09 5.34
N THR A 312 17.44 -11.40 6.57
CA THR A 312 17.99 -12.51 7.33
C THR A 312 17.50 -13.88 6.84
N SER A 313 18.24 -14.93 7.16
CA SER A 313 17.79 -16.30 6.87
C SER A 313 16.52 -16.70 7.61
N LEU A 314 16.19 -16.01 8.72
CA LEU A 314 14.99 -16.26 9.51
C LEU A 314 13.73 -16.03 8.67
N PHE A 315 13.61 -14.87 8.03
CA PHE A 315 12.45 -14.54 7.18
C PHE A 315 12.30 -15.55 6.03
N LYS A 316 13.38 -15.83 5.32
CA LYS A 316 13.38 -16.81 4.22
C LYS A 316 12.96 -18.21 4.71
N ARG A 317 13.52 -18.68 5.83
CA ARG A 317 13.14 -19.99 6.38
C ARG A 317 11.66 -20.03 6.77
N SER A 318 11.13 -18.97 7.37
CA SER A 318 9.71 -18.89 7.75
C SER A 318 8.79 -18.94 6.54
N PHE A 319 9.13 -18.23 5.46
CA PHE A 319 8.39 -18.30 4.20
C PHE A 319 8.41 -19.70 3.56
N LEU A 320 9.52 -20.41 3.65
CA LEU A 320 9.68 -21.75 3.07
C LEU A 320 9.26 -22.89 4.03
N ASN A 321 8.83 -22.57 5.25
CA ASN A 321 8.42 -23.58 6.24
C ASN A 321 7.01 -24.10 5.94
N HIS A 322 6.93 -25.17 5.15
CA HIS A 322 5.66 -25.80 4.82
C HIS A 322 5.80 -27.33 4.86
N PRO A 323 4.81 -28.06 5.42
CA PRO A 323 4.90 -29.53 5.61
C PRO A 323 4.86 -30.32 4.28
N THR A 324 4.33 -29.72 3.20
CA THR A 324 4.17 -30.37 1.91
C THR A 324 5.32 -30.02 0.96
N PRO A 325 6.18 -31.00 0.55
CA PRO A 325 7.35 -30.71 -0.29
C PRO A 325 7.03 -30.01 -1.59
N ALA A 326 5.93 -30.38 -2.27
CA ALA A 326 5.50 -29.72 -3.53
C ALA A 326 5.18 -28.23 -3.35
N ILE A 327 4.63 -27.84 -2.18
CA ILE A 327 4.38 -26.44 -1.87
C ILE A 327 5.71 -25.71 -1.58
N VAL A 328 6.67 -26.35 -0.90
CA VAL A 328 7.99 -25.77 -0.71
C VAL A 328 8.67 -25.48 -2.05
N GLU A 329 8.58 -26.41 -3.01
CA GLU A 329 9.15 -26.20 -4.36
C GLU A 329 8.41 -25.05 -5.10
N PHE A 330 7.10 -24.93 -4.97
CA PHE A 330 6.36 -23.77 -5.47
C PHE A 330 6.85 -22.46 -4.82
N LEU A 331 6.93 -22.40 -3.48
CA LEU A 331 7.36 -21.21 -2.75
C LEU A 331 8.79 -20.77 -3.08
N LYS A 332 9.71 -21.71 -3.37
CA LYS A 332 11.07 -21.39 -3.82
C LYS A 332 11.08 -20.61 -5.15
N ARG A 333 10.07 -20.82 -5.98
CA ARG A 333 9.93 -20.18 -7.30
C ARG A 333 9.22 -18.84 -7.23
N VAL A 334 8.51 -18.54 -6.16
CA VAL A 334 7.78 -17.26 -5.98
C VAL A 334 8.77 -16.12 -5.76
N PRO A 335 8.82 -15.10 -6.63
CA PRO A 335 9.62 -13.90 -6.37
C PRO A 335 9.05 -13.11 -5.19
N MET A 336 9.92 -12.51 -4.39
CA MET A 336 9.47 -11.64 -3.30
C MET A 336 10.27 -10.35 -3.26
N LYS A 337 9.57 -9.23 -3.16
CA LYS A 337 10.14 -7.89 -3.14
C LYS A 337 9.54 -7.04 -2.03
N VAL A 338 10.35 -6.15 -1.45
CA VAL A 338 9.87 -5.05 -0.59
C VAL A 338 9.65 -3.82 -1.46
N ILE A 339 8.51 -3.18 -1.32
CA ILE A 339 8.19 -1.89 -1.94
C ILE A 339 8.87 -0.78 -1.14
N LEU A 340 9.58 0.11 -1.82
CA LEU A 340 10.25 1.27 -1.21
C LEU A 340 9.56 2.59 -1.55
N ASN A 341 8.76 2.63 -2.61
CA ASN A 341 8.07 3.84 -3.06
C ASN A 341 6.86 4.13 -2.16
N ASP A 342 6.92 5.23 -1.43
CA ASP A 342 5.81 5.69 -0.57
C ASP A 342 4.59 6.18 -1.35
N ASP A 343 4.74 6.50 -2.64
CA ASP A 343 3.68 7.01 -3.52
C ASP A 343 2.96 5.90 -4.30
N THR A 344 3.31 4.63 -4.08
CA THR A 344 2.74 3.46 -4.80
C THR A 344 1.22 3.43 -4.80
N ALA A 345 0.56 3.74 -3.66
CA ALA A 345 -0.90 3.79 -3.58
C ALA A 345 -1.48 4.96 -4.40
N LEU A 346 -0.81 6.10 -4.41
CA LEU A 346 -1.23 7.27 -5.17
C LEU A 346 -1.10 7.05 -6.68
N GLU A 347 0.03 6.47 -7.11
CA GLU A 347 0.27 6.08 -8.52
C GLU A 347 -0.70 4.97 -8.95
N GLY A 348 -0.97 4.01 -8.06
CA GLY A 348 -1.95 2.97 -8.32
C GLY A 348 -3.38 3.47 -8.42
N ALA A 349 -3.77 4.48 -7.64
CA ALA A 349 -5.05 5.15 -7.82
C ALA A 349 -5.13 5.86 -9.18
N ALA A 350 -4.05 6.49 -9.65
CA ALA A 350 -3.98 7.08 -10.99
C ALA A 350 -4.14 6.01 -12.08
N LEU A 351 -3.42 4.89 -11.97
CA LEU A 351 -3.52 3.77 -12.91
C LEU A 351 -4.94 3.18 -12.93
N TYR A 352 -5.54 2.96 -11.76
CA TYR A 352 -6.91 2.45 -11.67
C TYR A 352 -7.91 3.42 -12.31
N GLY A 353 -7.80 4.72 -12.00
CA GLY A 353 -8.64 5.78 -12.58
C GLY A 353 -8.50 5.91 -14.10
N SER A 354 -7.29 5.69 -14.65
CA SER A 354 -7.09 5.71 -16.10
C SER A 354 -7.86 4.60 -16.84
N ARG A 355 -8.01 3.44 -16.20
CA ARG A 355 -8.68 2.24 -16.74
C ARG A 355 -10.18 2.21 -16.43
N PHE A 356 -10.65 3.09 -15.54
CA PHE A 356 -12.06 3.14 -15.17
C PHE A 356 -12.85 3.92 -16.23
N ASP A 357 -13.83 3.26 -16.84
CA ASP A 357 -14.83 3.89 -17.69
C ASP A 357 -16.11 4.10 -16.85
N ALA A 358 -16.56 5.37 -16.78
CA ALA A 358 -17.66 5.81 -15.95
C ALA A 358 -19.02 5.35 -16.50
#